data_b8897b2614387acd4c4506a5c04caf64
#
_entry.id   b8897b2614387acd4c4506a5c04caf64
#
_cell.length_a   1.000
_cell.length_b   1.000
_cell.length_c   1.000
_cell.angle_alpha   90.00
_cell.angle_beta   90.00
_cell.angle_gamma   90.00
#
_symmetry.space_group_name_H-M   'P 1'
#
loop_
_entity.id
_entity.type
_entity.pdbx_description
1 polymer ?
#
loop_
_entity_poly.entity_id
_entity_poly.type
_entity_poly.pdbx_seq_one_letter_code
_entity_poly.pdbx_strand_id
1 'polypeptide(L)'
;MMNTWALAALWVGLALAATLLAIWFKISTALSEIVVGTVAQLVIGVFLTGLFGFAQGGLAGNTQWITFLAGTGAIVLTFLAGAELDPVIFKAKWREASVIGLAGFFGPFFGCTAIAHYVLHWAIMPSWLCGVALSTTSVAVVYAVMLELGFNVTEYGKAILAACFINDLGTVIALGLIFSPFTIKTLIFVTVSVVVFVVLPFLTPRFFRKYGGRVSELEAKYLLFFLFAMGGLAVWAGSEAVLPAYMIGMVLAGTVGKDHSLIRRLRTLTFGLLTPFYFIRAGSFVSVSALMAAPVTLLVLFGAKSFFKAVAVYPAVRVHKYDGKAGAYYTLMMSTGLTFGTISALFGLNHQIITQAQYSYIVGTVIASAVIPTVIANSFFLPRHLLPHHQAGKKAEKEVMQPVPAEEG
;
A
#
# COMPACT_ATOMS: atom_id res chain seq x y z
N MET A 1 23.41 2.84 26.97
CA MET A 1 22.63 2.23 25.88
C MET A 1 21.41 1.56 26.45
N MET A 2 20.21 1.83 25.94
CA MET A 2 19.01 1.07 26.30
C MET A 2 19.24 -0.42 25.96
N ASN A 3 18.81 -1.32 26.86
CA ASN A 3 18.84 -2.74 26.54
C ASN A 3 17.80 -3.08 25.45
N THR A 4 17.99 -4.19 24.74
CA THR A 4 17.13 -4.60 23.63
C THR A 4 15.66 -4.73 24.03
N TRP A 5 15.37 -5.21 25.23
CA TRP A 5 14.00 -5.36 25.73
C TRP A 5 13.31 -4.03 26.00
N ALA A 6 14.03 -3.05 26.58
CA ALA A 6 13.49 -1.72 26.81
C ALA A 6 13.21 -1.00 25.48
N LEU A 7 14.09 -1.17 24.50
CA LEU A 7 13.87 -0.63 23.14
C LEU A 7 12.67 -1.31 22.45
N ALA A 8 12.54 -2.63 22.57
CA ALA A 8 11.39 -3.35 22.04
C ALA A 8 10.08 -2.90 22.70
N ALA A 9 10.08 -2.73 24.04
CA ALA A 9 8.93 -2.22 24.78
C ALA A 9 8.54 -0.79 24.32
N LEU A 10 9.52 0.08 24.09
CA LEU A 10 9.27 1.42 23.54
C LEU A 10 8.59 1.36 22.17
N TRP A 11 9.10 0.53 21.24
CA TRP A 11 8.53 0.41 19.90
C TRP A 11 7.12 -0.16 19.92
N VAL A 12 6.85 -1.20 20.70
CA VAL A 12 5.51 -1.77 20.87
C VAL A 12 4.57 -0.78 21.59
N GLY A 13 5.10 -0.01 22.55
CA GLY A 13 4.34 1.07 23.22
C GLY A 13 3.95 2.19 22.26
N LEU A 14 4.84 2.61 21.36
CA LEU A 14 4.53 3.57 20.29
C LEU A 14 3.48 2.99 19.31
N ALA A 15 3.57 1.71 18.96
CA ALA A 15 2.59 1.03 18.13
C ALA A 15 1.20 1.01 18.78
N LEU A 16 1.14 0.70 20.07
CA LEU A 16 -0.11 0.73 20.85
C LEU A 16 -0.70 2.15 20.86
N ALA A 17 0.11 3.16 21.16
CA ALA A 17 -0.31 4.56 21.12
C ALA A 17 -0.85 4.97 19.75
N ALA A 18 -0.13 4.58 18.68
CA ALA A 18 -0.55 4.83 17.29
C ALA A 18 -1.90 4.18 16.98
N THR A 19 -2.11 2.94 17.42
CA THR A 19 -3.38 2.24 17.22
C THR A 19 -4.53 2.93 17.98
N LEU A 20 -4.32 3.37 19.21
CA LEU A 20 -5.33 4.12 19.98
C LEU A 20 -5.67 5.44 19.29
N LEU A 21 -4.67 6.19 18.81
CA LEU A 21 -4.87 7.42 18.06
C LEU A 21 -5.65 7.16 16.76
N ALA A 22 -5.31 6.07 16.03
CA ALA A 22 -6.02 5.68 14.83
C ALA A 22 -7.51 5.45 15.08
N ILE A 23 -7.85 4.77 16.18
CA ILE A 23 -9.25 4.52 16.59
C ILE A 23 -9.96 5.84 16.95
N TRP A 24 -9.33 6.72 17.71
CA TRP A 24 -9.94 8.00 18.13
C TRP A 24 -10.18 8.96 16.97
N PHE A 25 -9.21 9.07 16.06
CA PHE A 25 -9.31 9.96 14.91
C PHE A 25 -9.96 9.32 13.69
N LYS A 26 -10.31 8.03 13.75
CA LYS A 26 -10.91 7.25 12.65
C LYS A 26 -10.04 7.31 11.37
N ILE A 27 -8.74 7.15 11.52
CA ILE A 27 -7.75 7.11 10.43
C ILE A 27 -7.12 5.71 10.36
N SER A 28 -6.43 5.42 9.24
CA SER A 28 -5.74 4.14 9.13
C SER A 28 -4.60 4.01 10.15
N THR A 29 -4.42 2.83 10.73
CA THR A 29 -3.36 2.55 11.71
C THR A 29 -1.98 2.82 11.12
N ALA A 30 -1.73 2.43 9.86
CA ALA A 30 -0.47 2.69 9.16
C ALA A 30 -0.13 4.19 9.09
N LEU A 31 -1.14 5.04 8.83
CA LEU A 31 -0.96 6.49 8.83
C LEU A 31 -0.57 6.99 10.23
N SER A 32 -1.29 6.54 11.25
CA SER A 32 -1.02 6.91 12.65
C SER A 32 0.38 6.47 13.10
N GLU A 33 0.82 5.27 12.70
CA GLU A 33 2.16 4.74 12.99
C GLU A 33 3.27 5.60 12.37
N ILE A 34 3.10 6.07 11.11
CA ILE A 34 4.05 7.00 10.49
C ILE A 34 4.10 8.32 11.27
N VAL A 35 2.96 8.90 11.60
CA VAL A 35 2.87 10.17 12.34
C VAL A 35 3.50 10.03 13.72
N VAL A 36 3.17 8.97 14.46
CA VAL A 36 3.75 8.69 15.78
C VAL A 36 5.26 8.48 15.69
N GLY A 37 5.76 7.78 14.66
CA GLY A 37 7.18 7.62 14.40
C GLY A 37 7.89 8.95 14.16
N THR A 38 7.27 9.86 13.38
CA THR A 38 7.78 11.21 13.13
C THR A 38 7.85 12.06 14.42
N VAL A 39 6.75 12.05 15.19
CA VAL A 39 6.67 12.80 16.46
C VAL A 39 7.64 12.24 17.49
N ALA A 40 7.69 10.91 17.63
CA ALA A 40 8.60 10.26 18.56
C ALA A 40 10.07 10.55 18.23
N GLN A 41 10.45 10.55 16.94
CA GLN A 41 11.80 10.94 16.51
C GLN A 41 12.09 12.41 16.88
N LEU A 42 11.14 13.31 16.70
CA LEU A 42 11.29 14.72 17.06
C LEU A 42 11.48 14.88 18.58
N VAL A 43 10.64 14.24 19.40
CA VAL A 43 10.70 14.29 20.87
C VAL A 43 12.00 13.69 21.37
N ILE A 44 12.39 12.52 20.88
CA ILE A 44 13.64 11.86 21.29
C ILE A 44 14.85 12.68 20.86
N GLY A 45 14.85 13.21 19.63
CA GLY A 45 15.94 14.03 19.11
C GLY A 45 16.15 15.33 19.89
N VAL A 46 15.07 15.95 20.39
CA VAL A 46 15.13 17.24 21.09
C VAL A 46 15.31 17.07 22.60
N PHE A 47 14.61 16.11 23.23
CA PHE A 47 14.51 16.06 24.69
C PHE A 47 15.25 14.87 25.34
N LEU A 48 15.47 13.76 24.66
CA LEU A 48 15.87 12.51 25.31
C LEU A 48 17.26 12.00 24.91
N THR A 49 17.94 12.62 23.96
CA THR A 49 19.30 12.23 23.54
C THR A 49 20.30 12.26 24.70
N GLY A 50 20.13 13.19 25.65
CA GLY A 50 20.98 13.30 26.83
C GLY A 50 20.62 12.37 27.99
N LEU A 51 19.32 11.99 28.12
CA LEU A 51 18.84 11.24 29.28
C LEU A 51 18.92 9.71 29.11
N PHE A 52 18.70 9.19 27.91
CA PHE A 52 18.57 7.75 27.67
C PHE A 52 19.68 7.13 26.82
N GLY A 53 20.72 7.91 26.46
CA GLY A 53 21.87 7.41 25.73
C GLY A 53 21.52 6.84 24.35
N PHE A 54 20.53 7.42 23.67
CA PHE A 54 20.25 7.08 22.27
C PHE A 54 21.49 7.42 21.44
N ALA A 55 21.97 6.45 20.64
CA ALA A 55 23.05 6.69 19.70
C ALA A 55 22.67 7.84 18.74
N GLN A 56 23.67 8.53 18.20
CA GLN A 56 23.45 9.56 17.17
C GLN A 56 22.54 8.98 16.07
N GLY A 57 21.31 9.51 15.96
CA GLY A 57 20.29 8.99 15.04
C GLY A 57 18.90 8.76 15.69
N GLY A 58 18.77 8.81 17.01
CA GLY A 58 17.49 8.67 17.72
C GLY A 58 16.81 7.31 17.44
N LEU A 59 15.50 7.30 17.26
CA LEU A 59 14.71 6.11 16.87
C LEU A 59 15.11 5.54 15.51
N ALA A 60 15.56 6.38 14.59
CA ALA A 60 16.01 5.98 13.25
C ALA A 60 17.37 5.25 13.29
N GLY A 61 18.03 5.17 14.45
CA GLY A 61 19.32 4.49 14.63
C GLY A 61 19.32 3.08 14.06
N ASN A 62 20.43 2.70 13.43
CA ASN A 62 20.57 1.51 12.61
C ASN A 62 20.69 0.22 13.44
N THR A 63 19.62 -0.13 14.16
CA THR A 63 19.55 -1.37 14.95
C THR A 63 19.12 -2.51 14.03
N GLN A 64 20.01 -3.48 13.78
CA GLN A 64 19.79 -4.57 12.81
C GLN A 64 18.46 -5.31 12.98
N TRP A 65 18.06 -5.63 14.21
CA TRP A 65 16.82 -6.37 14.45
C TRP A 65 15.57 -5.54 14.13
N ILE A 66 15.58 -4.22 14.37
CA ILE A 66 14.47 -3.31 13.97
C ILE A 66 14.40 -3.24 12.45
N THR A 67 15.53 -3.12 11.78
CA THR A 67 15.61 -3.11 10.31
C THR A 67 15.09 -4.43 9.73
N PHE A 68 15.43 -5.56 10.35
CA PHE A 68 14.94 -6.88 9.92
C PHE A 68 13.43 -7.02 10.13
N LEU A 69 12.88 -6.63 11.29
CA LEU A 69 11.43 -6.67 11.54
C LEU A 69 10.66 -5.73 10.60
N ALA A 70 11.18 -4.53 10.38
CA ALA A 70 10.58 -3.58 9.45
C ALA A 70 10.59 -4.11 8.01
N GLY A 71 11.71 -4.67 7.54
CA GLY A 71 11.80 -5.30 6.21
C GLY A 71 10.86 -6.51 6.08
N THR A 72 10.79 -7.36 7.09
CA THR A 72 9.85 -8.48 7.15
C THR A 72 8.41 -7.98 7.10
N GLY A 73 8.11 -6.89 7.82
CA GLY A 73 6.80 -6.24 7.80
C GLY A 73 6.40 -5.77 6.40
N ALA A 74 7.32 -5.10 5.69
CA ALA A 74 7.10 -4.69 4.31
C ALA A 74 6.83 -5.88 3.38
N ILE A 75 7.63 -6.94 3.47
CA ILE A 75 7.48 -8.17 2.66
C ILE A 75 6.12 -8.83 2.90
N VAL A 76 5.76 -9.10 4.16
CA VAL A 76 4.52 -9.83 4.48
C VAL A 76 3.28 -8.96 4.22
N LEU A 77 3.34 -7.65 4.51
CA LEU A 77 2.27 -6.71 4.18
C LEU A 77 2.02 -6.67 2.66
N THR A 78 3.08 -6.62 1.88
CA THR A 78 3.01 -6.57 0.42
C THR A 78 2.48 -7.88 -0.15
N PHE A 79 2.89 -9.03 0.40
CA PHE A 79 2.31 -10.34 0.07
C PHE A 79 0.81 -10.38 0.35
N LEU A 80 0.37 -9.94 1.54
CA LEU A 80 -1.05 -9.90 1.89
C LEU A 80 -1.84 -9.00 0.93
N ALA A 81 -1.31 -7.83 0.58
CA ALA A 81 -1.93 -6.95 -0.41
C ALA A 81 -2.16 -7.66 -1.75
N GLY A 82 -1.17 -8.42 -2.24
CA GLY A 82 -1.34 -9.24 -3.45
C GLY A 82 -2.33 -10.39 -3.29
N ALA A 83 -2.33 -11.07 -2.13
CA ALA A 83 -3.18 -12.23 -1.86
C ALA A 83 -4.68 -11.86 -1.66
N GLU A 84 -4.98 -10.61 -1.34
CA GLU A 84 -6.36 -10.11 -1.19
C GLU A 84 -7.07 -9.83 -2.52
N LEU A 85 -6.37 -9.91 -3.65
CA LEU A 85 -6.97 -9.79 -4.96
C LEU A 85 -8.05 -10.87 -5.15
N ASP A 86 -9.29 -10.47 -5.44
CA ASP A 86 -10.35 -11.41 -5.83
C ASP A 86 -10.17 -11.81 -7.31
N PRO A 87 -9.73 -13.06 -7.62
CA PRO A 87 -9.44 -13.44 -8.99
C PRO A 87 -10.68 -13.47 -9.89
N VAL A 88 -11.86 -13.71 -9.32
CA VAL A 88 -13.12 -13.80 -10.09
C VAL A 88 -13.53 -12.41 -10.57
N ILE A 89 -13.48 -11.45 -9.66
CA ILE A 89 -13.84 -10.06 -9.96
C ILE A 89 -12.79 -9.43 -10.86
N PHE A 90 -11.52 -9.67 -10.57
CA PHE A 90 -10.43 -9.22 -11.43
C PHE A 90 -10.62 -9.70 -12.87
N LYS A 91 -10.96 -11.00 -13.08
CA LYS A 91 -11.23 -11.55 -14.39
C LYS A 91 -12.46 -10.93 -15.06
N ALA A 92 -13.52 -10.62 -14.30
CA ALA A 92 -14.73 -10.01 -14.83
C ALA A 92 -14.54 -8.52 -15.20
N LYS A 93 -13.74 -7.77 -14.43
CA LYS A 93 -13.54 -6.33 -14.58
C LYS A 93 -12.15 -5.94 -15.09
N TRP A 94 -11.36 -6.89 -15.62
CA TRP A 94 -9.95 -6.67 -15.92
C TRP A 94 -9.69 -5.49 -16.89
N ARG A 95 -10.56 -5.30 -17.91
CA ARG A 95 -10.41 -4.19 -18.87
C ARG A 95 -10.61 -2.84 -18.18
N GLU A 96 -11.67 -2.71 -17.41
CA GLU A 96 -11.96 -1.51 -16.62
C GLU A 96 -10.84 -1.23 -15.61
N ALA A 97 -10.49 -2.23 -14.81
CA ALA A 97 -9.43 -2.13 -13.81
C ALA A 97 -8.08 -1.77 -14.44
N SER A 98 -7.74 -2.36 -15.61
CA SER A 98 -6.49 -2.07 -16.30
C SER A 98 -6.45 -0.66 -16.85
N VAL A 99 -7.50 -0.19 -17.52
CA VAL A 99 -7.54 1.17 -18.09
C VAL A 99 -7.46 2.20 -16.96
N ILE A 100 -8.26 2.07 -15.92
CA ILE A 100 -8.29 3.03 -14.81
C ILE A 100 -7.02 2.93 -13.96
N GLY A 101 -6.56 1.72 -13.65
CA GLY A 101 -5.34 1.49 -12.85
C GLY A 101 -4.07 1.99 -13.54
N LEU A 102 -3.91 1.72 -14.84
CA LEU A 102 -2.77 2.21 -15.62
C LEU A 102 -2.82 3.72 -15.83
N ALA A 103 -4.00 4.29 -16.12
CA ALA A 103 -4.17 5.74 -16.15
C ALA A 103 -3.78 6.37 -14.81
N GLY A 104 -4.24 5.76 -13.71
CA GLY A 104 -3.89 6.16 -12.35
C GLY A 104 -2.42 6.02 -12.02
N PHE A 105 -1.68 5.13 -12.66
CA PHE A 105 -0.24 5.00 -12.54
C PHE A 105 0.50 6.00 -13.45
N PHE A 106 0.30 5.93 -14.77
CA PHE A 106 1.09 6.70 -15.73
C PHE A 106 0.89 8.21 -15.63
N GLY A 107 -0.34 8.68 -15.37
CA GLY A 107 -0.61 10.10 -15.23
C GLY A 107 0.26 10.78 -14.19
N PRO A 108 0.15 10.43 -12.91
CA PRO A 108 0.99 11.02 -11.87
C PRO A 108 2.45 10.57 -11.95
N PHE A 109 2.76 9.39 -12.49
CA PHE A 109 4.14 8.95 -12.68
C PHE A 109 4.92 9.95 -13.55
N PHE A 110 4.46 10.22 -14.75
CA PHE A 110 5.12 11.17 -15.63
C PHE A 110 4.93 12.62 -15.14
N GLY A 111 3.74 12.98 -14.65
CA GLY A 111 3.45 14.32 -14.18
C GLY A 111 4.28 14.74 -12.98
N CYS A 112 4.35 13.90 -11.94
CA CYS A 112 5.17 14.19 -10.76
C CYS A 112 6.67 14.12 -11.06
N THR A 113 7.12 13.22 -11.95
CA THR A 113 8.51 13.20 -12.45
C THR A 113 8.86 14.52 -13.12
N ALA A 114 7.99 15.03 -14.02
CA ALA A 114 8.21 16.29 -14.70
C ALA A 114 8.23 17.48 -13.72
N ILE A 115 7.30 17.55 -12.78
CA ILE A 115 7.29 18.61 -11.75
C ILE A 115 8.56 18.53 -10.88
N ALA A 116 8.95 17.34 -10.44
CA ALA A 116 10.16 17.19 -9.64
C ALA A 116 11.42 17.64 -10.41
N HIS A 117 11.51 17.31 -11.70
CA HIS A 117 12.68 17.64 -12.52
C HIS A 117 12.69 19.10 -12.96
N TYR A 118 11.60 19.60 -13.58
CA TYR A 118 11.56 20.92 -14.21
C TYR A 118 11.21 22.05 -13.27
N VAL A 119 10.38 21.80 -12.23
CA VAL A 119 9.92 22.84 -11.29
C VAL A 119 10.75 22.84 -10.01
N LEU A 120 11.02 21.65 -9.46
CA LEU A 120 11.80 21.53 -8.21
C LEU A 120 13.31 21.34 -8.48
N HIS A 121 13.71 21.24 -9.74
CA HIS A 121 15.11 21.09 -10.18
C HIS A 121 15.85 19.90 -9.54
N TRP A 122 15.11 18.79 -9.30
CA TRP A 122 15.71 17.58 -8.81
C TRP A 122 16.48 16.87 -9.93
N ALA A 123 17.54 16.14 -9.57
CA ALA A 123 18.24 15.29 -10.50
C ALA A 123 17.29 14.22 -11.09
N ILE A 124 17.65 13.65 -12.24
CA ILE A 124 16.75 12.77 -13.01
C ILE A 124 16.31 11.53 -12.22
N MET A 125 17.22 10.85 -11.50
CA MET A 125 16.91 9.65 -10.74
C MET A 125 16.00 9.92 -9.54
N PRO A 126 16.26 10.95 -8.67
CA PRO A 126 15.29 11.39 -7.67
C PRO A 126 13.92 11.74 -8.23
N SER A 127 13.87 12.35 -9.43
CA SER A 127 12.61 12.72 -10.08
C SER A 127 11.81 11.50 -10.51
N TRP A 128 12.45 10.50 -11.11
CA TRP A 128 11.81 9.22 -11.45
C TRP A 128 11.27 8.52 -10.19
N LEU A 129 12.04 8.51 -9.11
CA LEU A 129 11.60 7.92 -7.85
C LEU A 129 10.41 8.66 -7.26
N CYS A 130 10.40 10.00 -7.32
CA CYS A 130 9.28 10.82 -6.92
C CYS A 130 8.02 10.45 -7.72
N GLY A 131 8.14 10.31 -9.04
CA GLY A 131 7.06 9.87 -9.91
C GLY A 131 6.52 8.49 -9.52
N VAL A 132 7.39 7.50 -9.30
CA VAL A 132 7.00 6.16 -8.83
C VAL A 132 6.29 6.23 -7.48
N ALA A 133 6.85 6.92 -6.50
CA ALA A 133 6.29 7.00 -5.16
C ALA A 133 4.93 7.73 -5.12
N LEU A 134 4.77 8.79 -5.92
CA LEU A 134 3.55 9.59 -5.95
C LEU A 134 2.48 9.05 -6.92
N SER A 135 2.81 8.13 -7.83
CA SER A 135 1.81 7.46 -8.69
C SER A 135 0.94 6.46 -7.93
N THR A 136 1.35 6.04 -6.75
CA THR A 136 0.72 4.98 -5.99
C THR A 136 -0.71 5.29 -5.55
N THR A 137 -1.51 4.23 -5.41
CA THR A 137 -2.79 4.21 -4.70
C THR A 137 -2.65 3.27 -3.49
N SER A 138 -3.31 3.55 -2.38
CA SER A 138 -3.24 2.66 -1.24
C SER A 138 -4.44 1.71 -1.19
N VAL A 139 -4.24 0.46 -1.58
CA VAL A 139 -5.27 -0.60 -1.43
C VAL A 139 -5.75 -0.68 0.01
N ALA A 140 -4.84 -0.58 1.00
CA ALA A 140 -5.21 -0.69 2.41
C ALA A 140 -6.16 0.42 2.86
N VAL A 141 -5.89 1.68 2.48
CA VAL A 141 -6.77 2.81 2.81
C VAL A 141 -8.11 2.69 2.08
N VAL A 142 -8.07 2.40 0.78
CA VAL A 142 -9.29 2.23 -0.03
C VAL A 142 -10.13 1.07 0.50
N TYR A 143 -9.53 -0.08 0.81
CA TYR A 143 -10.24 -1.24 1.34
C TYR A 143 -10.90 -0.95 2.69
N ALA A 144 -10.20 -0.25 3.59
CA ALA A 144 -10.78 0.14 4.88
C ALA A 144 -12.04 1.01 4.69
N VAL A 145 -11.98 2.00 3.79
CA VAL A 145 -13.14 2.85 3.46
C VAL A 145 -14.26 2.06 2.80
N MET A 146 -13.91 1.15 1.85
CA MET A 146 -14.91 0.29 1.20
C MET A 146 -15.60 -0.64 2.21
N LEU A 147 -14.86 -1.14 3.20
CA LEU A 147 -15.40 -2.01 4.25
C LEU A 147 -16.35 -1.23 5.18
N GLU A 148 -15.94 -0.04 5.62
CA GLU A 148 -16.73 0.81 6.51
C GLU A 148 -18.07 1.22 5.88
N LEU A 149 -18.08 1.51 4.58
CA LEU A 149 -19.28 1.90 3.84
C LEU A 149 -20.06 0.73 3.22
N GLY A 150 -19.55 -0.50 3.34
CA GLY A 150 -20.15 -1.69 2.75
C GLY A 150 -19.96 -1.81 1.24
N PHE A 151 -19.14 -0.97 0.62
CA PHE A 151 -18.84 -1.05 -0.82
C PHE A 151 -18.02 -2.29 -1.21
N ASN A 152 -17.33 -2.91 -0.27
CA ASN A 152 -16.50 -4.11 -0.51
C ASN A 152 -17.29 -5.30 -1.10
N VAL A 153 -18.60 -5.35 -0.91
CA VAL A 153 -19.49 -6.38 -1.50
C VAL A 153 -20.14 -5.95 -2.82
N THR A 154 -20.04 -4.67 -3.20
CA THR A 154 -20.64 -4.14 -4.43
C THR A 154 -19.71 -4.25 -5.64
N GLU A 155 -20.27 -4.36 -6.85
CA GLU A 155 -19.49 -4.34 -8.11
C GLU A 155 -18.64 -3.06 -8.24
N TYR A 156 -19.17 -1.92 -7.78
CA TYR A 156 -18.49 -0.64 -7.82
C TYR A 156 -17.25 -0.61 -6.93
N GLY A 157 -17.37 -0.98 -5.66
CA GLY A 157 -16.23 -1.00 -4.74
C GLY A 157 -15.17 -2.04 -5.15
N LYS A 158 -15.61 -3.19 -5.66
CA LYS A 158 -14.72 -4.23 -6.18
C LYS A 158 -13.95 -3.77 -7.42
N ALA A 159 -14.59 -2.97 -8.31
CA ALA A 159 -13.91 -2.37 -9.46
C ALA A 159 -12.83 -1.36 -9.02
N ILE A 160 -13.11 -0.53 -8.00
CA ILE A 160 -12.11 0.39 -7.42
C ILE A 160 -10.92 -0.39 -6.88
N LEU A 161 -11.15 -1.43 -6.09
CA LEU A 161 -10.08 -2.27 -5.54
C LEU A 161 -9.25 -2.94 -6.63
N ALA A 162 -9.90 -3.47 -7.68
CA ALA A 162 -9.20 -4.08 -8.81
C ALA A 162 -8.29 -3.06 -9.54
N ALA A 163 -8.75 -1.81 -9.72
CA ALA A 163 -7.93 -0.76 -10.30
C ALA A 163 -6.75 -0.34 -9.40
N CYS A 164 -6.95 -0.35 -8.07
CA CYS A 164 -5.85 -0.13 -7.12
C CYS A 164 -4.77 -1.21 -7.26
N PHE A 165 -5.15 -2.48 -7.41
CA PHE A 165 -4.18 -3.57 -7.63
C PHE A 165 -3.37 -3.38 -8.91
N ILE A 166 -4.00 -2.97 -10.01
CA ILE A 166 -3.28 -2.70 -11.27
C ILE A 166 -2.33 -1.49 -11.11
N ASN A 167 -2.75 -0.46 -10.39
CA ASN A 167 -1.91 0.68 -10.08
C ASN A 167 -0.67 0.28 -9.26
N ASP A 168 -0.85 -0.52 -8.22
CA ASP A 168 0.24 -1.03 -7.39
C ASP A 168 1.19 -1.93 -8.20
N LEU A 169 0.66 -2.78 -9.07
CA LEU A 169 1.47 -3.59 -9.99
C LEU A 169 2.33 -2.71 -10.90
N GLY A 170 1.78 -1.62 -11.44
CA GLY A 170 2.53 -0.62 -12.22
C GLY A 170 3.69 -0.02 -11.42
N THR A 171 3.45 0.33 -10.16
CA THR A 171 4.47 0.86 -9.25
C THR A 171 5.58 -0.15 -8.98
N VAL A 172 5.22 -1.40 -8.67
CA VAL A 172 6.15 -2.51 -8.41
C VAL A 172 7.04 -2.76 -9.62
N ILE A 173 6.44 -2.85 -10.82
CA ILE A 173 7.18 -3.06 -12.06
C ILE A 173 8.10 -1.87 -12.36
N ALA A 174 7.62 -0.63 -12.22
CA ALA A 174 8.43 0.56 -12.48
C ALA A 174 9.62 0.65 -11.51
N LEU A 175 9.41 0.37 -10.21
CA LEU A 175 10.48 0.35 -9.23
C LEU A 175 11.56 -0.67 -9.61
N GLY A 176 11.15 -1.87 -10.01
CA GLY A 176 12.06 -2.92 -10.46
C GLY A 176 12.80 -2.58 -11.74
N LEU A 177 12.10 -2.06 -12.75
CA LEU A 177 12.72 -1.79 -14.07
C LEU A 177 13.64 -0.56 -14.08
N ILE A 178 13.30 0.49 -13.32
CA ILE A 178 14.04 1.76 -13.36
C ILE A 178 15.26 1.71 -12.43
N PHE A 179 15.13 1.06 -11.27
CA PHE A 179 16.14 1.14 -10.21
C PHE A 179 16.94 -0.14 -9.99
N SER A 180 16.53 -1.28 -10.56
CA SER A 180 17.33 -2.50 -10.49
C SER A 180 18.41 -2.50 -11.60
N PRO A 181 19.66 -2.83 -11.25
CA PRO A 181 20.73 -2.91 -12.24
C PRO A 181 20.51 -4.09 -13.20
N PHE A 182 20.68 -3.86 -14.49
CA PHE A 182 20.62 -4.93 -15.50
C PHE A 182 21.92 -5.73 -15.51
N THR A 183 21.99 -6.76 -14.68
CA THR A 183 23.15 -7.66 -14.53
C THR A 183 22.74 -9.11 -14.76
N ILE A 184 23.72 -10.01 -14.88
CA ILE A 184 23.46 -11.46 -14.93
C ILE A 184 22.68 -11.92 -13.68
N LYS A 185 22.89 -11.30 -12.51
CA LYS A 185 22.15 -11.58 -11.28
C LYS A 185 20.67 -11.24 -11.43
N THR A 186 20.36 -10.11 -12.06
CA THR A 186 18.98 -9.69 -12.36
C THR A 186 18.30 -10.67 -13.32
N LEU A 187 19.02 -11.17 -14.33
CA LEU A 187 18.50 -12.19 -15.24
C LEU A 187 18.18 -13.50 -14.49
N ILE A 188 19.07 -13.94 -13.61
CA ILE A 188 18.83 -15.13 -12.76
C ILE A 188 17.61 -14.90 -11.85
N PHE A 189 17.53 -13.74 -11.19
CA PHE A 189 16.39 -13.39 -10.35
C PHE A 189 15.07 -13.42 -11.13
N VAL A 190 15.00 -12.80 -12.29
CA VAL A 190 13.79 -12.78 -13.13
C VAL A 190 13.42 -14.20 -13.57
N THR A 191 14.40 -15.00 -14.05
CA THR A 191 14.16 -16.37 -14.50
C THR A 191 13.61 -17.24 -13.35
N VAL A 192 14.26 -17.20 -12.17
CA VAL A 192 13.80 -17.95 -10.98
C VAL A 192 12.43 -17.45 -10.55
N SER A 193 12.18 -16.14 -10.57
CA SER A 193 10.88 -15.57 -10.22
C SER A 193 9.77 -16.09 -11.13
N VAL A 194 9.97 -16.11 -12.43
CA VAL A 194 8.99 -16.64 -13.39
C VAL A 194 8.71 -18.12 -13.10
N VAL A 195 9.74 -18.92 -12.87
CA VAL A 195 9.57 -20.35 -12.53
C VAL A 195 8.76 -20.50 -11.23
N VAL A 196 9.11 -19.76 -10.19
CA VAL A 196 8.41 -19.79 -8.90
C VAL A 196 6.95 -19.37 -9.06
N PHE A 197 6.66 -18.27 -9.77
CA PHE A 197 5.30 -17.79 -9.97
C PHE A 197 4.43 -18.76 -10.77
N VAL A 198 5.00 -19.51 -11.70
CA VAL A 198 4.29 -20.56 -12.44
C VAL A 198 4.08 -21.80 -11.58
N VAL A 199 5.08 -22.21 -10.80
CA VAL A 199 5.05 -23.46 -10.03
C VAL A 199 4.22 -23.35 -8.74
N LEU A 200 4.29 -22.23 -8.04
CA LEU A 200 3.62 -22.04 -6.73
C LEU A 200 2.10 -22.28 -6.77
N PRO A 201 1.32 -21.79 -7.74
CA PRO A 201 -0.12 -22.03 -7.80
C PRO A 201 -0.48 -23.53 -7.89
N PHE A 202 0.40 -24.35 -8.42
CA PHE A 202 0.21 -25.82 -8.53
C PHE A 202 0.74 -26.56 -7.29
N LEU A 203 1.88 -26.12 -6.76
CA LEU A 203 2.54 -26.76 -5.63
C LEU A 203 1.81 -26.49 -4.31
N THR A 204 1.43 -25.22 -4.06
CA THR A 204 0.84 -24.77 -2.79
C THR A 204 -0.45 -25.52 -2.44
N PRO A 205 -1.46 -25.69 -3.33
CA PRO A 205 -2.68 -26.43 -3.00
C PRO A 205 -2.41 -27.90 -2.68
N ARG A 206 -1.47 -28.53 -3.40
CA ARG A 206 -1.07 -29.92 -3.14
C ARG A 206 -0.40 -30.08 -1.81
N PHE A 207 0.50 -29.16 -1.49
CA PHE A 207 1.23 -29.13 -0.22
C PHE A 207 0.29 -28.91 0.97
N PHE A 208 -0.59 -27.93 0.88
CA PHE A 208 -1.55 -27.61 1.93
C PHE A 208 -2.56 -28.73 2.16
N ARG A 209 -3.05 -29.38 1.08
CA ARG A 209 -3.95 -30.53 1.19
C ARG A 209 -3.29 -31.72 1.90
N LYS A 210 -1.99 -31.97 1.67
CA LYS A 210 -1.27 -33.11 2.25
C LYS A 210 -0.81 -32.87 3.69
N TYR A 211 -0.40 -31.63 4.00
CA TYR A 211 0.31 -31.32 5.25
C TYR A 211 -0.35 -30.22 6.09
N GLY A 212 -1.33 -29.53 5.56
CA GLY A 212 -1.99 -28.40 6.21
C GLY A 212 -2.90 -28.79 7.38
N GLY A 213 -3.44 -27.77 8.05
CA GLY A 213 -4.37 -27.94 9.17
C GLY A 213 -3.70 -28.44 10.46
N ARG A 214 -2.38 -28.38 10.58
CA ARG A 214 -1.63 -28.80 11.77
C ARG A 214 -1.35 -27.62 12.70
N VAL A 215 -1.31 -27.90 13.99
CA VAL A 215 -0.97 -26.91 15.05
C VAL A 215 0.42 -26.27 14.83
N SER A 216 1.31 -26.93 14.07
CA SER A 216 2.66 -26.45 13.78
C SER A 216 2.75 -25.25 12.83
N GLU A 217 1.61 -24.70 12.36
CA GLU A 217 1.52 -23.55 11.42
C GLU A 217 2.40 -23.75 10.17
N LEU A 218 2.29 -24.93 9.56
CA LEU A 218 3.15 -25.33 8.45
C LEU A 218 2.93 -24.44 7.21
N GLU A 219 1.67 -24.03 6.97
CA GLU A 219 1.30 -23.15 5.86
C GLU A 219 1.99 -21.78 5.98
N ALA A 220 1.99 -21.20 7.17
CA ALA A 220 2.67 -19.93 7.41
C ALA A 220 4.19 -20.05 7.21
N LYS A 221 4.81 -21.14 7.72
CA LYS A 221 6.24 -21.40 7.52
C LYS A 221 6.59 -21.60 6.04
N TYR A 222 5.74 -22.30 5.29
CA TYR A 222 5.90 -22.51 3.85
C TYR A 222 5.89 -21.17 3.11
N LEU A 223 4.91 -20.31 3.39
CA LEU A 223 4.82 -18.99 2.76
C LEU A 223 6.01 -18.10 3.11
N LEU A 224 6.36 -18.01 4.40
CA LEU A 224 7.51 -17.21 4.86
C LEU A 224 8.81 -17.70 4.24
N PHE A 225 9.00 -19.02 4.06
CA PHE A 225 10.16 -19.57 3.38
C PHE A 225 10.28 -19.02 1.95
N PHE A 226 9.22 -19.09 1.14
CA PHE A 226 9.26 -18.56 -0.23
C PHE A 226 9.41 -17.05 -0.26
N LEU A 227 8.76 -16.32 0.63
CA LEU A 227 8.90 -14.86 0.74
C LEU A 227 10.33 -14.46 1.06
N PHE A 228 10.96 -15.10 2.02
CA PHE A 228 12.35 -14.79 2.39
C PHE A 228 13.36 -15.29 1.36
N ALA A 229 13.17 -16.46 0.79
CA ALA A 229 14.05 -16.98 -0.26
C ALA A 229 14.04 -16.07 -1.50
N MET A 230 12.84 -15.67 -1.94
CA MET A 230 12.71 -14.78 -3.10
C MET A 230 13.11 -13.33 -2.76
N GLY A 231 12.86 -12.88 -1.55
CA GLY A 231 13.33 -11.58 -1.04
C GLY A 231 14.86 -11.53 -1.01
N GLY A 232 15.51 -12.57 -0.48
CA GLY A 232 16.97 -12.71 -0.45
C GLY A 232 17.57 -12.73 -1.86
N LEU A 233 16.93 -13.47 -2.78
CA LEU A 233 17.36 -13.50 -4.19
C LEU A 233 17.21 -12.13 -4.87
N ALA A 234 16.13 -11.39 -4.58
CA ALA A 234 15.92 -10.04 -5.09
C ALA A 234 17.02 -9.09 -4.61
N VAL A 235 17.29 -9.06 -3.30
CA VAL A 235 18.35 -8.22 -2.71
C VAL A 235 19.73 -8.59 -3.28
N TRP A 236 20.04 -9.89 -3.44
CA TRP A 236 21.28 -10.35 -4.07
C TRP A 236 21.41 -9.85 -5.52
N ALA A 237 20.30 -9.71 -6.23
CA ALA A 237 20.25 -9.16 -7.59
C ALA A 237 20.24 -7.63 -7.65
N GLY A 238 20.30 -6.93 -6.51
CA GLY A 238 20.21 -5.47 -6.42
C GLY A 238 18.80 -4.93 -6.63
N SER A 239 17.79 -5.75 -6.35
CA SER A 239 16.36 -5.39 -6.41
C SER A 239 15.74 -5.39 -5.02
N GLU A 240 14.47 -4.97 -4.91
CA GLU A 240 13.74 -4.92 -3.64
C GLU A 240 13.00 -6.21 -3.32
N ALA A 241 13.10 -6.64 -2.05
CA ALA A 241 12.48 -7.86 -1.55
C ALA A 241 10.94 -7.85 -1.62
N VAL A 242 10.32 -6.67 -1.64
CA VAL A 242 8.86 -6.52 -1.72
C VAL A 242 8.31 -6.84 -3.11
N LEU A 243 9.13 -6.76 -4.17
CA LEU A 243 8.69 -7.03 -5.55
C LEU A 243 8.18 -8.48 -5.70
N PRO A 244 9.00 -9.52 -5.42
CA PRO A 244 8.54 -10.89 -5.53
C PRO A 244 7.44 -11.22 -4.52
N ALA A 245 7.40 -10.57 -3.36
CA ALA A 245 6.37 -10.80 -2.35
C ALA A 245 4.97 -10.44 -2.87
N TYR A 246 4.83 -9.28 -3.52
CA TYR A 246 3.56 -8.88 -4.14
C TYR A 246 3.09 -9.88 -5.20
N MET A 247 4.01 -10.27 -6.08
CA MET A 247 3.72 -11.23 -7.16
C MET A 247 3.34 -12.61 -6.61
N ILE A 248 4.02 -13.11 -5.57
CA ILE A 248 3.66 -14.36 -4.88
C ILE A 248 2.23 -14.24 -4.30
N GLY A 249 1.90 -13.12 -3.68
CA GLY A 249 0.55 -12.85 -3.18
C GLY A 249 -0.49 -12.96 -4.29
N MET A 250 -0.27 -12.27 -5.41
CA MET A 250 -1.19 -12.28 -6.56
C MET A 250 -1.39 -13.68 -7.15
N VAL A 251 -0.32 -14.45 -7.39
CA VAL A 251 -0.44 -15.79 -7.98
C VAL A 251 -1.06 -16.80 -7.03
N LEU A 252 -0.98 -16.57 -5.73
CA LEU A 252 -1.61 -17.40 -4.69
C LEU A 252 -2.97 -16.86 -4.22
N ALA A 253 -3.47 -15.75 -4.75
CA ALA A 253 -4.75 -15.17 -4.36
C ALA A 253 -5.93 -16.17 -4.48
N GLY A 254 -5.92 -17.00 -5.50
CA GLY A 254 -6.91 -18.05 -5.71
C GLY A 254 -6.87 -19.22 -4.72
N THR A 255 -5.78 -19.37 -3.96
CA THR A 255 -5.54 -20.46 -3.01
C THR A 255 -5.45 -19.93 -1.58
N VAL A 256 -4.40 -19.17 -1.29
CA VAL A 256 -4.14 -18.61 0.05
C VAL A 256 -5.16 -17.53 0.38
N GLY A 257 -5.51 -16.67 -0.55
CA GLY A 257 -6.50 -15.61 -0.35
C GLY A 257 -7.91 -16.12 0.01
N LYS A 258 -8.23 -17.36 -0.37
CA LYS A 258 -9.50 -18.02 0.00
C LYS A 258 -9.47 -18.67 1.38
N ASP A 259 -8.30 -18.92 1.94
CA ASP A 259 -8.16 -19.44 3.29
C ASP A 259 -8.21 -18.29 4.31
N HIS A 260 -9.43 -17.93 4.68
CA HIS A 260 -9.67 -16.85 5.64
C HIS A 260 -8.99 -17.08 7.00
N SER A 261 -8.77 -18.32 7.42
CA SER A 261 -8.13 -18.63 8.69
C SER A 261 -6.63 -18.35 8.64
N LEU A 262 -5.98 -18.77 7.55
CA LEU A 262 -4.55 -18.52 7.32
C LEU A 262 -4.29 -17.01 7.13
N ILE A 263 -5.09 -16.34 6.31
CA ILE A 263 -4.99 -14.87 6.12
C ILE A 263 -5.16 -14.15 7.45
N ARG A 264 -6.10 -14.54 8.31
CA ARG A 264 -6.29 -13.94 9.63
C ARG A 264 -5.07 -14.12 10.53
N ARG A 265 -4.46 -15.30 10.55
CA ARG A 265 -3.25 -15.58 11.33
C ARG A 265 -2.05 -14.75 10.84
N LEU A 266 -1.85 -14.69 9.53
CA LEU A 266 -0.81 -13.85 8.92
C LEU A 266 -1.06 -12.36 9.22
N ARG A 267 -2.29 -11.88 9.12
CA ARG A 267 -2.65 -10.50 9.48
C ARG A 267 -2.36 -10.20 10.96
N THR A 268 -2.68 -11.12 11.86
CA THR A 268 -2.42 -10.93 13.30
C THR A 268 -0.92 -10.70 13.56
N LEU A 269 -0.05 -11.51 12.98
CA LEU A 269 1.40 -11.34 13.07
C LEU A 269 1.85 -10.03 12.39
N THR A 270 1.33 -9.76 11.21
CA THR A 270 1.74 -8.61 10.40
C THR A 270 1.33 -7.32 11.08
N PHE A 271 0.06 -7.10 11.36
CA PHE A 271 -0.43 -5.85 11.94
C PHE A 271 -0.16 -5.72 13.44
N GLY A 272 -0.05 -6.83 14.17
CA GLY A 272 0.24 -6.82 15.60
C GLY A 272 1.72 -6.59 15.94
N LEU A 273 2.64 -6.96 15.03
CA LEU A 273 4.06 -6.86 15.33
C LEU A 273 4.87 -6.22 14.17
N LEU A 274 4.72 -6.69 12.95
CA LEU A 274 5.69 -6.40 11.89
C LEU A 274 5.48 -5.01 11.26
N THR A 275 4.24 -4.66 10.90
CA THR A 275 3.94 -3.37 10.25
C THR A 275 4.20 -2.16 11.14
N PRO A 276 3.95 -2.19 12.46
CA PRO A 276 4.34 -1.10 13.33
C PRO A 276 5.83 -0.75 13.24
N PHE A 277 6.71 -1.76 13.24
CA PHE A 277 8.14 -1.52 13.06
C PHE A 277 8.45 -0.88 11.70
N TYR A 278 7.75 -1.29 10.66
CA TYR A 278 7.93 -0.70 9.33
C TYR A 278 7.48 0.77 9.28
N PHE A 279 6.23 1.05 9.67
CA PHE A 279 5.66 2.40 9.51
C PHE A 279 6.22 3.41 10.52
N ILE A 280 6.44 3.02 11.78
CA ILE A 280 7.09 3.89 12.78
C ILE A 280 8.51 4.22 12.33
N ARG A 281 9.27 3.23 11.81
CA ARG A 281 10.59 3.45 11.26
C ARG A 281 10.56 4.39 10.05
N ALA A 282 9.64 4.19 9.13
CA ALA A 282 9.45 5.09 7.99
C ALA A 282 9.17 6.52 8.45
N GLY A 283 8.30 6.69 9.45
CA GLY A 283 8.00 7.98 10.07
C GLY A 283 9.22 8.63 10.73
N SER A 284 10.07 7.83 11.39
CA SER A 284 11.26 8.35 12.10
C SER A 284 12.33 8.94 11.15
N PHE A 285 12.29 8.60 9.87
CA PHE A 285 13.16 9.25 8.88
C PHE A 285 12.61 10.57 8.34
N VAL A 286 11.36 10.94 8.63
CA VAL A 286 10.78 12.20 8.18
C VAL A 286 11.39 13.36 8.95
N SER A 287 12.01 14.29 8.22
CA SER A 287 12.57 15.52 8.79
C SER A 287 11.51 16.62 8.83
N VAL A 288 10.97 16.88 10.02
CA VAL A 288 10.01 17.98 10.24
C VAL A 288 10.63 19.33 9.92
N SER A 289 11.91 19.53 10.24
CA SER A 289 12.64 20.75 9.90
C SER A 289 12.72 20.99 8.40
N ALA A 290 12.94 19.93 7.60
CA ALA A 290 12.93 20.04 6.13
C ALA A 290 11.53 20.43 5.61
N LEU A 291 10.46 19.83 6.16
CA LEU A 291 9.08 20.16 5.78
C LEU A 291 8.73 21.62 6.09
N MET A 292 9.17 22.11 7.24
CA MET A 292 8.95 23.51 7.65
C MET A 292 9.80 24.50 6.87
N ALA A 293 10.99 24.09 6.40
CA ALA A 293 11.88 24.94 5.60
C ALA A 293 11.35 25.17 4.18
N ALA A 294 10.62 24.21 3.60
CA ALA A 294 10.11 24.31 2.23
C ALA A 294 8.67 23.77 2.10
N PRO A 295 7.68 24.38 2.76
CA PRO A 295 6.28 23.95 2.69
C PRO A 295 5.70 24.03 1.28
N VAL A 296 6.21 24.96 0.45
CA VAL A 296 5.82 25.11 -0.96
C VAL A 296 6.14 23.83 -1.75
N THR A 297 7.27 23.20 -1.52
CA THR A 297 7.64 21.92 -2.18
C THR A 297 6.61 20.84 -1.87
N LEU A 298 6.17 20.72 -0.62
CA LEU A 298 5.13 19.76 -0.22
C LEU A 298 3.81 20.05 -0.94
N LEU A 299 3.39 21.32 -0.96
CA LEU A 299 2.15 21.74 -1.63
C LEU A 299 2.20 21.52 -3.15
N VAL A 300 3.34 21.81 -3.79
CA VAL A 300 3.56 21.57 -5.23
C VAL A 300 3.46 20.06 -5.55
N LEU A 301 4.11 19.22 -4.77
CA LEU A 301 4.06 17.77 -5.00
C LEU A 301 2.66 17.19 -4.73
N PHE A 302 1.98 17.64 -3.67
CA PHE A 302 0.61 17.21 -3.38
C PHE A 302 -0.37 17.69 -4.45
N GLY A 303 -0.24 18.96 -4.90
CA GLY A 303 -1.03 19.51 -5.99
C GLY A 303 -0.79 18.77 -7.31
N ALA A 304 0.48 18.51 -7.64
CA ALA A 304 0.86 17.73 -8.82
C ALA A 304 0.24 16.32 -8.80
N LYS A 305 0.44 15.57 -7.70
CA LYS A 305 -0.16 14.24 -7.55
C LYS A 305 -1.67 14.27 -7.75
N SER A 306 -2.36 15.16 -7.04
CA SER A 306 -3.82 15.27 -7.09
C SER A 306 -4.32 15.66 -8.48
N PHE A 307 -3.67 16.62 -9.12
CA PHE A 307 -3.99 17.09 -10.46
C PHE A 307 -3.82 16.02 -11.52
N PHE A 308 -2.65 15.40 -11.59
CA PHE A 308 -2.37 14.37 -12.60
C PHE A 308 -3.18 13.09 -12.39
N LYS A 309 -3.49 12.72 -11.13
CA LYS A 309 -4.47 11.66 -10.85
C LYS A 309 -5.86 12.02 -11.37
N ALA A 310 -6.34 13.23 -11.09
CA ALA A 310 -7.65 13.67 -11.55
C ALA A 310 -7.73 13.69 -13.08
N VAL A 311 -6.75 14.29 -13.76
CA VAL A 311 -6.71 14.40 -15.22
C VAL A 311 -6.63 13.03 -15.91
N ALA A 312 -5.91 12.08 -15.33
CA ALA A 312 -5.76 10.76 -15.95
C ALA A 312 -6.90 9.80 -15.58
N VAL A 313 -7.32 9.76 -14.31
CA VAL A 313 -8.30 8.78 -13.82
C VAL A 313 -9.73 9.20 -14.13
N TYR A 314 -10.10 10.48 -13.95
CA TYR A 314 -11.49 10.91 -14.13
C TYR A 314 -12.03 10.64 -15.55
N PRO A 315 -11.33 10.97 -16.64
CA PRO A 315 -11.79 10.60 -17.98
C PRO A 315 -11.89 9.08 -18.18
N ALA A 316 -10.92 8.31 -17.69
CA ALA A 316 -10.94 6.86 -17.78
C ALA A 316 -12.16 6.26 -17.08
N VAL A 317 -12.52 6.76 -15.90
CA VAL A 317 -13.73 6.35 -15.17
C VAL A 317 -15.01 6.76 -15.93
N ARG A 318 -15.04 7.96 -16.53
CA ARG A 318 -16.19 8.45 -17.30
C ARG A 318 -16.47 7.62 -18.55
N VAL A 319 -15.44 7.10 -19.22
CA VAL A 319 -15.58 6.16 -20.36
C VAL A 319 -16.33 4.89 -19.95
N HIS A 320 -16.19 4.45 -18.69
CA HIS A 320 -16.89 3.29 -18.15
C HIS A 320 -18.29 3.61 -17.59
N LYS A 321 -18.85 4.78 -17.97
CA LYS A 321 -20.24 5.21 -17.72
C LYS A 321 -20.63 5.43 -16.25
N TYR A 322 -19.66 5.65 -15.37
CA TYR A 322 -19.97 6.11 -14.01
C TYR A 322 -20.49 7.54 -14.04
N ASP A 323 -21.50 7.85 -13.22
CA ASP A 323 -22.04 9.20 -13.09
C ASP A 323 -21.01 10.20 -12.52
N GLY A 324 -21.35 11.49 -12.54
CA GLY A 324 -20.43 12.53 -12.09
C GLY A 324 -19.96 12.36 -10.65
N LYS A 325 -20.85 11.97 -9.72
CA LYS A 325 -20.51 11.75 -8.31
C LYS A 325 -19.71 10.48 -8.10
N ALA A 326 -20.16 9.35 -8.68
CA ALA A 326 -19.43 8.10 -8.60
C ALA A 326 -18.06 8.19 -9.28
N GLY A 327 -17.97 8.88 -10.43
CA GLY A 327 -16.70 9.13 -11.11
C GLY A 327 -15.73 9.95 -10.27
N ALA A 328 -16.19 11.03 -9.63
CA ALA A 328 -15.36 11.84 -8.75
C ALA A 328 -14.92 11.06 -7.49
N TYR A 329 -15.82 10.30 -6.88
CA TYR A 329 -15.51 9.45 -5.74
C TYR A 329 -14.43 8.41 -6.09
N TYR A 330 -14.59 7.70 -7.23
CA TYR A 330 -13.62 6.75 -7.73
C TYR A 330 -12.24 7.40 -7.91
N THR A 331 -12.20 8.57 -8.58
CA THR A 331 -10.96 9.31 -8.83
C THR A 331 -10.26 9.72 -7.54
N LEU A 332 -11.01 10.19 -6.54
CA LEU A 332 -10.47 10.55 -5.23
C LEU A 332 -9.96 9.33 -4.47
N MET A 333 -10.67 8.20 -4.52
CA MET A 333 -10.18 6.94 -3.94
C MET A 333 -8.89 6.48 -4.61
N MET A 334 -8.78 6.58 -5.94
CA MET A 334 -7.55 6.28 -6.68
C MET A 334 -6.42 7.27 -6.38
N SER A 335 -6.70 8.45 -5.82
CA SER A 335 -5.70 9.46 -5.47
C SER A 335 -5.06 9.24 -4.10
N THR A 336 -5.61 8.32 -3.29
CA THR A 336 -5.01 7.96 -2.00
C THR A 336 -3.68 7.25 -2.20
N GLY A 337 -2.69 7.55 -1.38
CA GLY A 337 -1.40 6.86 -1.44
C GLY A 337 -0.88 6.67 -0.02
N LEU A 338 -0.32 5.50 0.31
CA LEU A 338 0.33 5.28 1.58
C LEU A 338 1.40 4.20 1.46
N THR A 339 1.03 2.93 1.32
CA THR A 339 1.90 1.77 1.47
C THR A 339 3.06 1.77 0.46
N PHE A 340 2.77 1.65 -0.83
CA PHE A 340 3.82 1.60 -1.86
C PHE A 340 4.54 2.94 -2.06
N GLY A 341 3.87 4.06 -1.79
CA GLY A 341 4.52 5.37 -1.79
C GLY A 341 5.62 5.47 -0.74
N THR A 342 5.34 5.00 0.48
CA THR A 342 6.32 4.96 1.56
C THR A 342 7.41 3.91 1.30
N ILE A 343 7.07 2.74 0.74
CA ILE A 343 8.03 1.70 0.34
C ILE A 343 9.03 2.27 -0.68
N SER A 344 8.53 2.90 -1.75
CA SER A 344 9.36 3.46 -2.81
C SER A 344 10.24 4.61 -2.30
N ALA A 345 9.71 5.48 -1.44
CA ALA A 345 10.49 6.56 -0.84
C ALA A 345 11.60 6.01 0.07
N LEU A 346 11.29 5.02 0.90
CA LEU A 346 12.26 4.41 1.80
C LEU A 346 13.35 3.64 1.04
N PHE A 347 12.97 2.96 -0.04
CA PHE A 347 13.92 2.37 -0.98
C PHE A 347 14.90 3.42 -1.49
N GLY A 348 14.41 4.55 -1.99
CA GLY A 348 15.25 5.62 -2.50
C GLY A 348 16.19 6.23 -1.45
N LEU A 349 15.72 6.35 -0.21
CA LEU A 349 16.54 6.82 0.90
C LEU A 349 17.65 5.82 1.26
N ASN A 350 17.30 4.54 1.39
CA ASN A 350 18.24 3.48 1.74
C ASN A 350 19.33 3.27 0.67
N HIS A 351 18.99 3.47 -0.61
CA HIS A 351 19.92 3.38 -1.74
C HIS A 351 20.58 4.71 -2.11
N GLN A 352 20.41 5.74 -1.28
CA GLN A 352 21.00 7.09 -1.50
C GLN A 352 20.60 7.74 -2.84
N ILE A 353 19.47 7.34 -3.41
CA ILE A 353 18.90 7.94 -4.63
C ILE A 353 18.32 9.31 -4.31
N ILE A 354 17.69 9.46 -3.14
CA ILE A 354 17.11 10.70 -2.65
C ILE A 354 17.72 11.11 -1.31
N THR A 355 17.74 12.41 -1.06
CA THR A 355 18.15 12.98 0.23
C THR A 355 17.04 12.79 1.28
N GLN A 356 17.38 12.95 2.56
CA GLN A 356 16.40 12.92 3.66
C GLN A 356 15.34 14.03 3.53
N ALA A 357 15.70 15.19 2.98
CA ALA A 357 14.73 16.26 2.70
C ALA A 357 13.75 15.84 1.62
N GLN A 358 14.22 15.32 0.48
CA GLN A 358 13.38 14.80 -0.60
C GLN A 358 12.48 13.66 -0.13
N TYR A 359 13.02 12.73 0.67
CA TYR A 359 12.24 11.70 1.34
C TYR A 359 11.09 12.29 2.15
N SER A 360 11.38 13.31 2.97
CA SER A 360 10.39 13.95 3.83
C SER A 360 9.27 14.62 3.02
N TYR A 361 9.60 15.27 1.90
CA TYR A 361 8.59 15.85 1.00
C TYR A 361 7.71 14.79 0.35
N ILE A 362 8.31 13.69 -0.13
CA ILE A 362 7.57 12.58 -0.75
C ILE A 362 6.64 11.93 0.28
N VAL A 363 7.17 11.55 1.45
CA VAL A 363 6.37 10.89 2.49
C VAL A 363 5.31 11.83 3.06
N GLY A 364 5.61 13.10 3.26
CA GLY A 364 4.63 14.11 3.65
C GLY A 364 3.47 14.23 2.64
N THR A 365 3.80 14.23 1.34
CA THR A 365 2.80 14.21 0.26
C THR A 365 1.98 12.91 0.28
N VAL A 366 2.61 11.78 0.49
CA VAL A 366 1.95 10.45 0.62
C VAL A 366 0.96 10.47 1.79
N ILE A 367 1.37 10.95 2.96
CA ILE A 367 0.51 11.11 4.15
C ILE A 367 -0.70 12.02 3.84
N ALA A 368 -0.44 13.20 3.29
CA ALA A 368 -1.51 14.15 2.91
C ALA A 368 -2.50 13.51 1.92
N SER A 369 -2.00 12.74 0.96
CA SER A 369 -2.84 12.06 -0.04
C SER A 369 -3.61 10.86 0.51
N ALA A 370 -3.22 10.28 1.63
CA ALA A 370 -4.01 9.25 2.30
C ALA A 370 -5.25 9.82 2.98
N VAL A 371 -5.18 11.06 3.48
CA VAL A 371 -6.24 11.69 4.29
C VAL A 371 -7.13 12.61 3.46
N ILE A 372 -6.54 13.58 2.78
CA ILE A 372 -7.30 14.69 2.15
C ILE A 372 -8.27 14.20 1.08
N PRO A 373 -7.86 13.38 0.08
CA PRO A 373 -8.80 12.87 -0.92
C PRO A 373 -9.90 12.00 -0.32
N THR A 374 -9.59 11.19 0.69
CA THR A 374 -10.57 10.32 1.37
C THR A 374 -11.64 11.14 2.08
N VAL A 375 -11.23 12.18 2.82
CA VAL A 375 -12.17 13.07 3.51
C VAL A 375 -13.06 13.82 2.49
N ILE A 376 -12.49 14.36 1.42
CA ILE A 376 -13.23 15.04 0.36
C ILE A 376 -14.22 14.07 -0.30
N ALA A 377 -13.79 12.85 -0.64
CA ALA A 377 -14.63 11.86 -1.28
C ALA A 377 -15.85 11.52 -0.40
N ASN A 378 -15.62 11.17 0.85
CA ASN A 378 -16.68 10.74 1.77
C ASN A 378 -17.64 11.90 2.13
N SER A 379 -17.13 13.13 2.22
CA SER A 379 -17.95 14.30 2.59
C SER A 379 -18.81 14.82 1.45
N PHE A 380 -18.26 14.90 0.22
CA PHE A 380 -18.90 15.63 -0.89
C PHE A 380 -19.34 14.74 -2.05
N PHE A 381 -18.67 13.61 -2.29
CA PHE A 381 -18.87 12.81 -3.51
C PHE A 381 -19.38 11.39 -3.26
N LEU A 382 -19.75 11.04 -2.02
CA LEU A 382 -20.25 9.71 -1.69
C LEU A 382 -21.46 9.32 -2.56
N PRO A 383 -21.37 8.27 -3.42
CA PRO A 383 -22.47 7.85 -4.28
C PRO A 383 -23.47 7.01 -3.51
N ARG A 384 -24.33 7.65 -2.70
CA ARG A 384 -25.28 6.98 -1.78
C ARG A 384 -26.21 5.99 -2.47
N HIS A 385 -26.53 6.21 -3.76
CA HIS A 385 -27.38 5.32 -4.54
C HIS A 385 -26.73 3.96 -4.87
N LEU A 386 -25.41 3.84 -4.73
CA LEU A 386 -24.64 2.60 -4.91
C LEU A 386 -24.39 1.85 -3.59
N LEU A 387 -24.80 2.38 -2.45
CA LEU A 387 -24.69 1.71 -1.16
C LEU A 387 -25.58 0.46 -1.09
N PRO A 388 -25.14 -0.63 -0.43
CA PRO A 388 -25.89 -1.90 -0.37
C PRO A 388 -27.31 -1.76 0.16
N HIS A 389 -27.52 -0.93 1.18
CA HIS A 389 -28.83 -0.68 1.76
C HIS A 389 -29.81 -0.03 0.78
N HIS A 390 -29.36 0.86 -0.09
CA HIS A 390 -30.20 1.48 -1.14
C HIS A 390 -30.50 0.52 -2.30
N GLN A 391 -29.58 -0.41 -2.60
CA GLN A 391 -29.81 -1.41 -3.63
C GLN A 391 -30.79 -2.50 -3.18
N ALA A 392 -30.72 -2.91 -1.92
CA ALA A 392 -31.67 -3.86 -1.33
C ALA A 392 -33.09 -3.30 -1.29
N GLY A 393 -33.26 -2.04 -0.89
CA GLY A 393 -34.56 -1.37 -0.91
C GLY A 393 -35.21 -1.27 -2.29
N LYS A 394 -34.42 -0.89 -3.33
CA LYS A 394 -34.90 -0.83 -4.71
C LYS A 394 -35.23 -2.20 -5.30
N LYS A 395 -34.55 -3.27 -4.84
CA LYS A 395 -34.83 -4.63 -5.29
C LYS A 395 -36.14 -5.15 -4.70
N ALA A 396 -36.36 -4.91 -3.41
CA ALA A 396 -37.61 -5.23 -2.74
C ALA A 396 -38.80 -4.45 -3.31
N GLU A 397 -38.63 -3.16 -3.65
CA GLU A 397 -39.67 -2.33 -4.26
C GLU A 397 -40.04 -2.80 -5.70
N LYS A 398 -39.05 -3.27 -6.47
CA LYS A 398 -39.30 -3.88 -7.79
C LYS A 398 -39.97 -5.26 -7.72
N GLU A 399 -39.67 -6.08 -6.71
CA GLU A 399 -40.32 -7.37 -6.51
C GLU A 399 -41.79 -7.19 -6.08
N VAL A 400 -42.11 -6.17 -5.30
CA VAL A 400 -43.48 -5.83 -4.92
C VAL A 400 -44.30 -5.25 -6.09
N MET A 401 -43.65 -4.61 -7.07
CA MET A 401 -44.30 -4.04 -8.27
C MET A 401 -44.46 -5.01 -9.43
N GLN A 402 -43.95 -6.24 -9.35
CA GLN A 402 -44.24 -7.23 -10.40
C GLN A 402 -45.70 -7.71 -10.26
N PRO A 403 -46.54 -7.56 -11.29
CA PRO A 403 -47.92 -8.07 -11.23
C PRO A 403 -47.84 -9.60 -11.06
N VAL A 404 -48.65 -10.10 -10.12
CA VAL A 404 -48.85 -11.53 -9.92
C VAL A 404 -49.31 -12.12 -11.27
N PRO A 405 -48.65 -13.18 -11.80
CA PRO A 405 -49.11 -13.82 -13.00
C PRO A 405 -50.57 -14.23 -12.80
N ALA A 406 -51.46 -13.82 -13.71
CA ALA A 406 -52.82 -14.29 -13.70
C ALA A 406 -52.83 -15.83 -13.83
N GLU A 407 -53.31 -16.51 -12.79
CA GLU A 407 -53.60 -17.94 -12.88
C GLU A 407 -54.60 -18.15 -14.03
N GLU A 408 -54.13 -18.68 -15.12
CA GLU A 408 -55.00 -19.21 -16.15
C GLU A 408 -55.74 -20.45 -15.58
N GLY A 409 -57.06 -20.26 -15.38
CA GLY A 409 -57.97 -21.31 -14.97
C GLY A 409 -58.34 -22.26 -16.12
#